data_f1e727c9ea41f776d79736fa9f457657
#
_entry.id   f1e727c9ea41f776d79736fa9f457657
#
_cell.length_a   1.000
_cell.length_b   1.000
_cell.length_c   1.000
_cell.angle_alpha   90.00
_cell.angle_beta   90.00
_cell.angle_gamma   90.00
#
_symmetry.space_group_name_H-M   'P 1'
#
loop_
_entity.id
_entity.type
_entity.pdbx_description
1 polymer ?
#
loop_
_entity_poly.entity_id
_entity_poly.type
_entity_poly.pdbx_seq_one_letter_code
_entity_poly.pdbx_strand_id
1 'polypeptide(L)'
;MLLLVLLLATQDMRAILDRAVTDFRAGRVEQSLDGFDRVARLSPADAPYLWQRGIAQYYAGKFRECRDMFVSHRTVNPDDVENAAWHFLCVARAESPEAARKQILPVGPDARLPMREVYRMFKGEMTQAQVMKAAGSDPSAQFFARLYIGLYLEATGNREAGRAQIEIAAEDRYARVGGYMHDVARVHMKMP
;
A
#
# COMPACT_ATOMS: atom_id res chain seq x y z
N MET A 1 31.41 24.66 -4.23
CA MET A 1 30.98 23.95 -5.43
C MET A 1 30.31 22.62 -5.11
N LEU A 2 30.89 21.75 -4.30
CA LEU A 2 30.32 20.44 -3.93
C LEU A 2 28.96 20.54 -3.20
N LEU A 3 28.82 21.48 -2.27
CA LEU A 3 27.56 21.69 -1.51
C LEU A 3 26.39 22.13 -2.40
N LEU A 4 26.65 22.94 -3.42
CA LEU A 4 25.63 23.40 -4.36
C LEU A 4 25.15 22.28 -5.28
N VAL A 5 26.06 21.38 -5.69
CA VAL A 5 25.70 20.20 -6.51
C VAL A 5 24.85 19.21 -5.71
N LEU A 6 25.15 18.98 -4.44
CA LEU A 6 24.35 18.15 -3.54
C LEU A 6 22.94 18.73 -3.31
N LEU A 7 22.82 20.03 -3.12
CA LEU A 7 21.53 20.71 -2.97
C LEU A 7 20.67 20.61 -4.24
N LEU A 8 21.26 20.77 -5.41
CA LEU A 8 20.56 20.63 -6.69
C LEU A 8 20.09 19.17 -6.90
N ALA A 9 20.94 18.19 -6.62
CA ALA A 9 20.58 16.78 -6.77
C ALA A 9 19.43 16.35 -5.82
N THR A 10 19.37 16.88 -4.60
CA THR A 10 18.27 16.61 -3.66
C THR A 10 16.95 17.28 -4.08
N GLN A 11 17.02 18.49 -4.64
CA GLN A 11 15.85 19.19 -5.21
C GLN A 11 15.29 18.43 -6.42
N ASP A 12 16.16 17.93 -7.30
CA ASP A 12 15.75 17.13 -8.44
C ASP A 12 15.06 15.81 -8.01
N MET A 13 15.61 15.11 -7.01
CA MET A 13 14.97 13.89 -6.48
C MET A 13 13.60 14.17 -5.89
N ARG A 14 13.44 15.24 -5.13
CA ARG A 14 12.15 15.62 -4.56
C ARG A 14 11.13 15.92 -5.65
N ALA A 15 11.51 16.66 -6.67
CA ALA A 15 10.64 16.96 -7.81
C ALA A 15 10.20 15.69 -8.56
N ILE A 16 11.10 14.70 -8.70
CA ILE A 16 10.77 13.40 -9.29
C ILE A 16 9.77 12.65 -8.41
N LEU A 17 9.95 12.60 -7.09
CA LEU A 17 9.01 11.97 -6.15
C LEU A 17 7.63 12.62 -6.19
N ASP A 18 7.56 13.95 -6.13
CA ASP A 18 6.30 14.69 -6.18
C ASP A 18 5.56 14.44 -7.50
N ARG A 19 6.30 14.35 -8.61
CA ARG A 19 5.75 13.98 -9.91
C ARG A 19 5.24 12.55 -9.92
N ALA A 20 6.00 11.59 -9.39
CA ALA A 20 5.59 10.20 -9.32
C ALA A 20 4.29 10.01 -8.52
N VAL A 21 4.17 10.69 -7.37
CA VAL A 21 2.94 10.71 -6.55
C VAL A 21 1.78 11.33 -7.35
N THR A 22 2.01 12.44 -8.05
CA THR A 22 0.99 13.10 -8.88
C THR A 22 0.52 12.20 -10.02
N ASP A 23 1.44 11.49 -10.66
CA ASP A 23 1.13 10.55 -11.73
C ASP A 23 0.30 9.38 -11.21
N PHE A 24 0.63 8.83 -10.02
CA PHE A 24 -0.18 7.80 -9.37
C PHE A 24 -1.63 8.28 -9.13
N ARG A 25 -1.81 9.42 -8.48
CA ARG A 25 -3.14 10.04 -8.23
C ARG A 25 -3.98 10.22 -9.47
N ALA A 26 -3.32 10.51 -10.57
CA ALA A 26 -3.98 10.65 -11.87
C ALA A 26 -4.30 9.30 -12.56
N GLY A 27 -3.89 8.16 -11.97
CA GLY A 27 -4.03 6.83 -12.55
C GLY A 27 -2.98 6.49 -13.60
N ARG A 28 -1.94 7.30 -13.74
CA ARG A 28 -0.82 7.05 -14.65
C ARG A 28 0.24 6.18 -13.95
N VAL A 29 -0.13 4.92 -13.73
CA VAL A 29 0.63 3.99 -12.88
C VAL A 29 2.05 3.74 -13.41
N GLU A 30 2.20 3.51 -14.72
CA GLU A 30 3.51 3.25 -15.32
C GLU A 30 4.46 4.46 -15.18
N GLN A 31 3.96 5.67 -15.45
CA GLN A 31 4.76 6.91 -15.28
C GLN A 31 5.14 7.14 -13.82
N SER A 32 4.22 6.84 -12.89
CA SER A 32 4.50 6.88 -11.46
C SER A 32 5.63 5.92 -11.09
N LEU A 33 5.54 4.67 -11.54
CA LEU A 33 6.55 3.65 -11.27
C LEU A 33 7.92 4.04 -11.84
N ASP A 34 7.96 4.54 -13.07
CA ASP A 34 9.21 5.03 -13.68
C ASP A 34 9.87 6.13 -12.83
N GLY A 35 9.07 7.03 -12.27
CA GLY A 35 9.54 8.08 -11.37
C GLY A 35 10.15 7.50 -10.09
N PHE A 36 9.45 6.59 -9.41
CA PHE A 36 9.95 5.92 -8.20
C PHE A 36 11.18 5.07 -8.48
N ASP A 37 11.23 4.35 -9.61
CA ASP A 37 12.38 3.56 -10.02
C ASP A 37 13.61 4.45 -10.29
N ARG A 38 13.39 5.64 -10.85
CA ARG A 38 14.46 6.62 -11.05
C ARG A 38 15.05 7.08 -9.72
N VAL A 39 14.22 7.39 -8.73
CA VAL A 39 14.68 7.79 -7.39
C VAL A 39 15.43 6.64 -6.72
N ALA A 40 14.93 5.40 -6.78
CA ALA A 40 15.59 4.23 -6.21
C ALA A 40 16.99 3.99 -6.83
N ARG A 41 17.18 4.30 -8.13
CA ARG A 41 18.50 4.24 -8.78
C ARG A 41 19.42 5.37 -8.38
N LEU A 42 18.89 6.58 -8.18
CA LEU A 42 19.68 7.75 -7.76
C LEU A 42 20.13 7.66 -6.30
N SER A 43 19.31 7.05 -5.44
CA SER A 43 19.61 6.86 -4.02
C SER A 43 19.21 5.42 -3.57
N PRO A 44 20.08 4.42 -3.84
CA PRO A 44 19.80 3.04 -3.43
C PRO A 44 19.63 2.87 -1.93
N ALA A 45 20.28 3.70 -1.11
CA ALA A 45 20.16 3.67 0.35
C ALA A 45 18.75 4.08 0.83
N ASP A 46 18.05 4.94 0.07
CA ASP A 46 16.70 5.39 0.39
C ASP A 46 15.62 4.48 -0.23
N ALA A 47 16.00 3.54 -1.11
CA ALA A 47 15.05 2.66 -1.77
C ALA A 47 14.11 1.90 -0.80
N PRO A 48 14.56 1.43 0.39
CA PRO A 48 13.66 0.80 1.38
C PRO A 48 12.55 1.72 1.90
N TYR A 49 12.69 3.04 1.82
CA TYR A 49 11.67 3.99 2.29
C TYR A 49 10.59 4.27 1.24
N LEU A 50 10.76 3.83 0.00
CA LEU A 50 9.87 4.11 -1.12
C LEU A 50 8.68 3.12 -1.19
N TRP A 51 7.90 2.98 -0.10
CA TRP A 51 6.76 2.06 -0.06
C TRP A 51 5.70 2.35 -1.15
N GLN A 52 5.54 3.61 -1.57
CA GLN A 52 4.67 3.99 -2.69
C GLN A 52 5.11 3.33 -4.00
N ARG A 53 6.42 3.08 -4.17
CA ARG A 53 6.95 2.30 -5.28
C ARG A 53 6.37 0.88 -5.30
N GLY A 54 6.29 0.22 -4.13
CA GLY A 54 5.68 -1.10 -4.00
C GLY A 54 4.20 -1.10 -4.42
N ILE A 55 3.45 -0.07 -4.02
CA ILE A 55 2.06 0.09 -4.44
C ILE A 55 1.97 0.32 -5.97
N ALA A 56 2.81 1.19 -6.54
CA ALA A 56 2.85 1.39 -7.98
C ALA A 56 3.20 0.09 -8.74
N GLN A 57 4.14 -0.71 -8.23
CA GLN A 57 4.49 -2.04 -8.78
C GLN A 57 3.28 -2.99 -8.74
N TYR A 58 2.50 -3.00 -7.66
CA TYR A 58 1.27 -3.80 -7.57
C TYR A 58 0.29 -3.45 -8.69
N TYR A 59 -0.02 -2.16 -8.88
CA TYR A 59 -0.96 -1.71 -9.91
C TYR A 59 -0.39 -1.82 -11.33
N ALA A 60 0.92 -1.85 -11.51
CA ALA A 60 1.59 -2.16 -12.79
C ALA A 60 1.70 -3.67 -13.08
N GLY A 61 1.14 -4.54 -12.22
CA GLY A 61 1.22 -5.99 -12.39
C GLY A 61 2.59 -6.60 -12.09
N LYS A 62 3.53 -5.85 -11.54
CA LYS A 62 4.89 -6.30 -11.17
C LYS A 62 4.90 -6.89 -9.76
N PHE A 63 4.18 -8.00 -9.58
CA PHE A 63 3.87 -8.53 -8.25
C PHE A 63 5.09 -9.09 -7.51
N ARG A 64 6.10 -9.61 -8.21
CA ARG A 64 7.33 -10.12 -7.58
C ARG A 64 8.18 -8.97 -7.03
N GLU A 65 8.36 -7.93 -7.83
CA GLU A 65 9.07 -6.71 -7.43
C GLU A 65 8.34 -5.99 -6.28
N CYS A 66 7.01 -5.98 -6.32
CA CYS A 66 6.16 -5.49 -5.24
C CYS A 66 6.43 -6.25 -3.93
N ARG A 67 6.41 -7.57 -3.94
CA ARG A 67 6.75 -8.41 -2.79
C ARG A 67 8.13 -8.03 -2.22
N ASP A 68 9.15 -7.96 -3.09
CA ASP A 68 10.53 -7.69 -2.68
C ASP A 68 10.68 -6.28 -2.12
N MET A 69 9.89 -5.32 -2.63
CA MET A 69 9.85 -3.95 -2.10
C MET A 69 9.33 -3.94 -0.65
N PHE A 70 8.25 -4.66 -0.32
CA PHE A 70 7.72 -4.70 1.04
C PHE A 70 8.57 -5.53 2.00
N VAL A 71 9.31 -6.55 1.53
CA VAL A 71 10.37 -7.20 2.32
C VAL A 71 11.47 -6.20 2.67
N SER A 72 11.91 -5.38 1.71
CA SER A 72 12.92 -4.34 1.94
C SER A 72 12.40 -3.24 2.87
N HIS A 73 11.17 -2.74 2.65
CA HIS A 73 10.57 -1.69 3.49
C HIS A 73 10.45 -2.11 4.95
N ARG A 74 10.18 -3.38 5.24
CA ARG A 74 10.13 -3.90 6.62
C ARG A 74 11.43 -3.66 7.40
N THR A 75 12.57 -3.56 6.74
CA THR A 75 13.86 -3.29 7.43
C THR A 75 13.92 -1.90 8.05
N VAL A 76 13.13 -0.96 7.56
CA VAL A 76 13.08 0.44 8.01
C VAL A 76 11.75 0.80 8.69
N ASN A 77 10.71 -0.04 8.54
CA ASN A 77 9.39 0.15 9.14
C ASN A 77 8.78 -1.20 9.59
N PRO A 78 9.30 -1.82 10.67
CA PRO A 78 8.94 -3.19 11.06
C PRO A 78 7.57 -3.32 11.73
N ASP A 79 7.00 -2.23 12.23
CA ASP A 79 5.78 -2.24 13.06
C ASP A 79 4.52 -1.86 12.29
N ASP A 80 4.62 -1.70 10.96
CA ASP A 80 3.52 -1.26 10.11
C ASP A 80 2.78 -2.45 9.50
N VAL A 81 1.52 -2.63 9.89
CA VAL A 81 0.63 -3.67 9.36
C VAL A 81 0.39 -3.49 7.85
N GLU A 82 0.38 -2.26 7.33
CA GLU A 82 0.19 -2.02 5.90
C GLU A 82 1.29 -2.68 5.07
N ASN A 83 2.51 -2.72 5.60
CA ASN A 83 3.62 -3.41 4.98
C ASN A 83 3.35 -4.91 4.79
N ALA A 84 2.88 -5.59 5.84
CA ALA A 84 2.53 -7.01 5.77
C ALA A 84 1.31 -7.27 4.86
N ALA A 85 0.32 -6.36 4.89
CA ALA A 85 -0.86 -6.47 4.04
C ALA A 85 -0.50 -6.33 2.55
N TRP A 86 0.29 -5.34 2.17
CA TRP A 86 0.74 -5.18 0.79
C TRP A 86 1.64 -6.31 0.33
N HIS A 87 2.55 -6.79 1.19
CA HIS A 87 3.33 -7.99 0.89
C HIS A 87 2.41 -9.18 0.58
N PHE A 88 1.39 -9.43 1.43
CA PHE A 88 0.41 -10.48 1.18
C PHE A 88 -0.28 -10.31 -0.18
N LEU A 89 -0.75 -9.10 -0.49
CA LEU A 89 -1.42 -8.82 -1.77
C LEU A 89 -0.52 -9.12 -2.97
N CYS A 90 0.76 -8.74 -2.90
CA CYS A 90 1.73 -9.02 -3.96
C CYS A 90 1.95 -10.52 -4.14
N VAL A 91 2.14 -11.27 -3.05
CA VAL A 91 2.33 -12.74 -3.10
C VAL A 91 1.05 -13.43 -3.58
N ALA A 92 -0.12 -13.01 -3.12
CA ALA A 92 -1.40 -13.58 -3.54
C ALA A 92 -1.63 -13.46 -5.05
N ARG A 93 -1.21 -12.34 -5.64
CA ARG A 93 -1.29 -12.10 -7.10
C ARG A 93 -0.17 -12.78 -7.88
N ALA A 94 1.02 -12.95 -7.31
CA ALA A 94 2.15 -13.62 -7.95
C ALA A 94 2.03 -15.14 -7.90
N GLU A 95 1.43 -15.68 -6.85
CA GLU A 95 1.41 -17.11 -6.53
C GLU A 95 -0.03 -17.58 -6.20
N SER A 96 -0.45 -17.44 -4.95
CA SER A 96 -1.81 -17.73 -4.47
C SER A 96 -2.08 -17.12 -3.09
N PRO A 97 -3.36 -16.99 -2.67
CA PRO A 97 -3.71 -16.54 -1.33
C PRO A 97 -3.16 -17.47 -0.22
N GLU A 98 -3.07 -18.77 -0.48
CA GLU A 98 -2.52 -19.77 0.46
C GLU A 98 -1.01 -19.57 0.65
N ALA A 99 -0.28 -19.34 -0.45
CA ALA A 99 1.14 -18.99 -0.41
C ALA A 99 1.37 -17.68 0.36
N ALA A 100 0.53 -16.67 0.11
CA ALA A 100 0.58 -15.38 0.78
C ALA A 100 0.39 -15.51 2.31
N ARG A 101 -0.55 -16.35 2.77
CA ARG A 101 -0.72 -16.60 4.21
C ARG A 101 0.50 -17.25 4.84
N LYS A 102 1.13 -18.20 4.16
CA LYS A 102 2.34 -18.87 4.67
C LYS A 102 3.55 -17.94 4.72
N GLN A 103 3.58 -16.94 3.86
CA GLN A 103 4.70 -16.01 3.70
C GLN A 103 4.43 -14.64 4.33
N ILE A 104 3.31 -14.44 5.03
CA ILE A 104 2.96 -13.13 5.58
C ILE A 104 4.10 -12.60 6.47
N LEU A 105 4.48 -11.34 6.26
CA LEU A 105 5.58 -10.74 7.02
C LEU A 105 5.18 -10.60 8.51
N PRO A 106 6.08 -10.93 9.45
CA PRO A 106 5.85 -10.60 10.85
C PRO A 106 5.88 -9.09 11.06
N VAL A 107 4.99 -8.60 11.91
CA VAL A 107 4.80 -7.19 12.25
C VAL A 107 4.90 -7.02 13.75
N GLY A 108 5.52 -5.93 14.21
CA GLY A 108 5.51 -5.50 15.59
C GLY A 108 4.18 -4.80 15.97
N PRO A 109 4.15 -4.07 17.09
CA PRO A 109 2.94 -3.45 17.61
C PRO A 109 2.54 -2.22 16.78
N ASP A 110 1.47 -2.34 15.99
CA ASP A 110 0.81 -1.19 15.34
C ASP A 110 -0.36 -0.72 16.22
N ALA A 111 -0.25 0.50 16.73
CA ALA A 111 -1.26 1.07 17.64
C ALA A 111 -2.49 1.67 16.93
N ARG A 112 -2.47 1.77 15.60
CA ARG A 112 -3.58 2.33 14.82
C ARG A 112 -4.76 1.36 14.77
N LEU A 113 -5.96 1.84 15.08
CA LEU A 113 -7.18 1.06 14.87
C LEU A 113 -7.56 1.04 13.38
N PRO A 114 -8.02 -0.10 12.82
CA PRO A 114 -8.07 -1.45 13.38
C PRO A 114 -6.92 -2.33 12.84
N MET A 115 -5.71 -1.80 12.73
CA MET A 115 -4.63 -2.45 11.98
C MET A 115 -4.24 -3.82 12.54
N ARG A 116 -4.29 -4.01 13.85
CA ARG A 116 -4.07 -5.32 14.48
C ARG A 116 -5.11 -6.36 14.00
N GLU A 117 -6.34 -5.97 13.91
CA GLU A 117 -7.45 -6.83 13.44
C GLU A 117 -7.34 -7.09 11.94
N VAL A 118 -6.92 -6.09 11.16
CA VAL A 118 -6.58 -6.25 9.74
C VAL A 118 -5.49 -7.31 9.57
N TYR A 119 -4.39 -7.22 10.32
CA TYR A 119 -3.31 -8.20 10.24
C TYR A 119 -3.80 -9.62 10.54
N ARG A 120 -4.61 -9.80 11.59
CA ARG A 120 -5.20 -11.10 11.94
C ARG A 120 -6.16 -11.62 10.88
N MET A 121 -6.88 -10.74 10.19
CA MET A 121 -7.72 -11.11 9.04
C MET A 121 -6.86 -11.65 7.88
N PHE A 122 -5.77 -10.99 7.54
CA PHE A 122 -4.86 -11.46 6.50
C PHE A 122 -4.21 -12.81 6.85
N LYS A 123 -4.01 -13.11 8.13
CA LYS A 123 -3.60 -14.43 8.62
C LYS A 123 -4.71 -15.48 8.59
N GLY A 124 -5.97 -15.08 8.39
CA GLY A 124 -7.13 -15.97 8.45
C GLY A 124 -7.64 -16.24 9.88
N GLU A 125 -7.23 -15.44 10.85
CA GLU A 125 -7.58 -15.57 12.28
C GLU A 125 -8.81 -14.71 12.67
N MET A 126 -9.25 -13.81 11.79
CA MET A 126 -10.41 -12.94 12.01
C MET A 126 -11.26 -12.81 10.76
N THR A 127 -12.55 -12.54 10.97
CA THR A 127 -13.51 -12.24 9.90
C THR A 127 -13.55 -10.74 9.62
N GLN A 128 -14.05 -10.37 8.43
CA GLN A 128 -14.28 -8.99 8.03
C GLN A 128 -15.21 -8.25 9.00
N ALA A 129 -16.27 -8.94 9.49
CA ALA A 129 -17.21 -8.38 10.45
C ALA A 129 -16.52 -8.00 11.79
N GLN A 130 -15.55 -8.81 12.23
CA GLN A 130 -14.79 -8.52 13.44
C GLN A 130 -13.85 -7.31 13.25
N VAL A 131 -13.23 -7.15 12.05
CA VAL A 131 -12.42 -5.98 11.71
C VAL A 131 -13.29 -4.72 11.71
N MET A 132 -14.47 -4.74 11.06
CA MET A 132 -15.39 -3.61 11.06
C MET A 132 -15.90 -3.27 12.46
N LYS A 133 -16.17 -4.28 13.30
CA LYS A 133 -16.55 -4.05 14.70
C LYS A 133 -15.45 -3.36 15.49
N ALA A 134 -14.18 -3.75 15.29
CA ALA A 134 -13.04 -3.12 15.95
C ALA A 134 -12.81 -1.67 15.48
N ALA A 135 -13.10 -1.36 14.23
CA ALA A 135 -13.05 0.01 13.70
C ALA A 135 -14.04 0.96 14.39
N GLY A 136 -15.17 0.43 14.91
CA GLY A 136 -16.16 1.24 15.61
C GLY A 136 -16.72 2.36 14.75
N SER A 137 -16.82 3.57 15.32
CA SER A 137 -17.32 4.77 14.65
C SER A 137 -16.21 5.76 14.23
N ASP A 138 -14.95 5.46 14.52
CA ASP A 138 -13.84 6.31 14.14
C ASP A 138 -13.66 6.35 12.61
N PRO A 139 -13.68 7.54 11.96
CA PRO A 139 -13.63 7.63 10.51
C PRO A 139 -12.33 7.08 9.90
N SER A 140 -11.18 7.26 10.57
CA SER A 140 -9.90 6.75 10.09
C SER A 140 -9.87 5.22 10.17
N ALA A 141 -10.29 4.65 11.31
CA ALA A 141 -10.37 3.20 11.49
C ALA A 141 -11.34 2.56 10.50
N GLN A 142 -12.48 3.20 10.24
CA GLN A 142 -13.44 2.72 9.23
C GLN A 142 -12.87 2.75 7.81
N PHE A 143 -12.15 3.80 7.46
CA PHE A 143 -11.47 3.88 6.17
C PHE A 143 -10.49 2.73 5.98
N PHE A 144 -9.56 2.54 6.91
CA PHE A 144 -8.56 1.47 6.83
C PHE A 144 -9.19 0.07 6.86
N ALA A 145 -10.22 -0.15 7.69
CA ALA A 145 -10.98 -1.40 7.70
C ALA A 145 -11.54 -1.71 6.31
N ARG A 146 -12.28 -0.78 5.71
CA ARG A 146 -12.91 -0.96 4.40
C ARG A 146 -11.90 -1.20 3.29
N LEU A 147 -10.85 -0.38 3.23
CA LEU A 147 -9.80 -0.52 2.23
C LEU A 147 -9.15 -1.91 2.30
N TYR A 148 -8.69 -2.33 3.48
CA TYR A 148 -7.99 -3.61 3.62
C TYR A 148 -8.90 -4.82 3.56
N ILE A 149 -10.16 -4.73 3.99
CA ILE A 149 -11.17 -5.77 3.74
C ILE A 149 -11.39 -5.92 2.24
N GLY A 150 -11.54 -4.82 1.52
CA GLY A 150 -11.76 -4.84 0.08
C GLY A 150 -10.61 -5.49 -0.67
N LEU A 151 -9.38 -5.02 -0.44
CA LEU A 151 -8.17 -5.57 -1.06
C LEU A 151 -7.98 -7.07 -0.72
N TYR A 152 -8.25 -7.48 0.53
CA TYR A 152 -8.19 -8.87 0.95
C TYR A 152 -9.19 -9.74 0.21
N LEU A 153 -10.46 -9.29 0.13
CA LEU A 153 -11.53 -10.03 -0.56
C LEU A 153 -11.22 -10.22 -2.04
N GLU A 154 -10.74 -9.19 -2.72
CA GLU A 154 -10.33 -9.32 -4.13
C GLU A 154 -9.17 -10.30 -4.30
N ALA A 155 -8.15 -10.21 -3.44
CA ALA A 155 -7.00 -11.09 -3.49
C ALA A 155 -7.35 -12.56 -3.19
N THR A 156 -8.44 -12.80 -2.45
CA THR A 156 -8.92 -14.14 -2.07
C THR A 156 -10.09 -14.65 -2.94
N GLY A 157 -10.41 -13.95 -4.05
CA GLY A 157 -11.35 -14.42 -5.06
C GLY A 157 -12.77 -13.86 -4.96
N ASN A 158 -13.09 -13.04 -3.97
CA ASN A 158 -14.39 -12.37 -3.87
C ASN A 158 -14.30 -10.92 -4.38
N ARG A 159 -14.11 -10.78 -5.70
CA ARG A 159 -13.84 -9.48 -6.33
C ARG A 159 -15.01 -8.50 -6.16
N GLU A 160 -16.24 -8.94 -6.33
CA GLU A 160 -17.41 -8.05 -6.24
C GLU A 160 -17.56 -7.43 -4.84
N ALA A 161 -17.53 -8.27 -3.81
CA ALA A 161 -17.62 -7.79 -2.43
C ALA A 161 -16.39 -6.93 -2.05
N GLY A 162 -15.21 -7.26 -2.56
CA GLY A 162 -14.00 -6.49 -2.35
C GLY A 162 -14.12 -5.09 -2.95
N ARG A 163 -14.53 -5.02 -4.22
CA ARG A 163 -14.70 -3.74 -4.93
C ARG A 163 -15.72 -2.84 -4.24
N ALA A 164 -16.84 -3.40 -3.75
CA ALA A 164 -17.85 -2.64 -3.01
C ALA A 164 -17.28 -2.00 -1.72
N GLN A 165 -16.38 -2.68 -1.01
CA GLN A 165 -15.72 -2.10 0.17
C GLN A 165 -14.74 -0.98 -0.21
N ILE A 166 -13.98 -1.15 -1.30
CA ILE A 166 -13.02 -0.13 -1.76
C ILE A 166 -13.76 1.09 -2.31
N GLU A 167 -14.89 0.92 -2.97
CA GLU A 167 -15.75 2.02 -3.43
C GLU A 167 -16.17 2.93 -2.27
N ILE A 168 -16.63 2.33 -1.16
CA ILE A 168 -16.94 3.10 0.05
C ILE A 168 -15.69 3.78 0.62
N ALA A 169 -14.53 3.12 0.63
CA ALA A 169 -13.27 3.72 1.08
C ALA A 169 -12.83 4.89 0.19
N ALA A 170 -13.18 4.88 -1.09
CA ALA A 170 -12.85 5.95 -2.05
C ALA A 170 -13.74 7.20 -1.94
N GLU A 171 -14.79 7.19 -1.10
CA GLU A 171 -15.67 8.35 -0.92
C GLU A 171 -14.92 9.54 -0.33
N ASP A 172 -15.28 10.75 -0.77
CA ASP A 172 -14.61 12.00 -0.37
C ASP A 172 -14.61 12.27 1.15
N ARG A 173 -15.59 11.71 1.89
CA ARG A 173 -15.61 11.82 3.36
C ARG A 173 -14.36 11.27 4.05
N TYR A 174 -13.63 10.37 3.40
CA TYR A 174 -12.40 9.77 3.91
C TYR A 174 -11.12 10.47 3.44
N ALA A 175 -11.19 11.45 2.55
CA ALA A 175 -10.03 12.11 1.96
C ALA A 175 -9.05 12.67 3.00
N ARG A 176 -9.58 13.25 4.10
CA ARG A 176 -8.76 13.87 5.15
C ARG A 176 -8.07 12.86 6.06
N VAL A 177 -8.67 11.68 6.25
CA VAL A 177 -8.17 10.66 7.19
C VAL A 177 -7.39 9.54 6.49
N GLY A 178 -7.63 9.31 5.20
CA GLY A 178 -6.98 8.25 4.43
C GLY A 178 -5.65 8.67 3.80
N GLY A 179 -5.41 9.98 3.60
CA GLY A 179 -4.16 10.47 3.01
C GLY A 179 -3.84 9.79 1.67
N TYR A 180 -2.59 9.34 1.50
CA TYR A 180 -2.17 8.63 0.29
C TYR A 180 -2.98 7.33 0.04
N MET A 181 -3.39 6.64 1.11
CA MET A 181 -4.18 5.42 0.95
C MET A 181 -5.60 5.69 0.44
N HIS A 182 -6.15 6.89 0.65
CA HIS A 182 -7.37 7.32 -0.02
C HIS A 182 -7.15 7.52 -1.53
N ASP A 183 -6.00 8.09 -1.93
CA ASP A 183 -5.62 8.15 -3.35
C ASP A 183 -5.51 6.73 -3.95
N VAL A 184 -4.96 5.76 -3.20
CA VAL A 184 -4.90 4.35 -3.59
C VAL A 184 -6.30 3.78 -3.84
N ALA A 185 -7.26 4.00 -2.93
CA ALA A 185 -8.64 3.55 -3.12
C ALA A 185 -9.26 4.14 -4.40
N ARG A 186 -9.07 5.44 -4.64
CA ARG A 186 -9.57 6.12 -5.85
C ARG A 186 -8.93 5.63 -7.14
N VAL A 187 -7.62 5.37 -7.12
CA VAL A 187 -6.91 4.80 -8.27
C VAL A 187 -7.38 3.38 -8.53
N HIS A 188 -7.56 2.57 -7.48
CA HIS A 188 -8.08 1.22 -7.59
C HIS A 188 -9.43 1.17 -8.32
N MET A 189 -10.35 2.10 -8.03
CA MET A 189 -11.66 2.18 -8.68
C MET A 189 -11.60 2.53 -10.18
N LYS A 190 -10.47 3.08 -10.66
CA LYS A 190 -10.23 3.37 -12.08
C LYS A 190 -9.60 2.20 -12.84
N MET A 191 -9.07 1.19 -12.10
CA MET A 191 -8.48 0.00 -12.72
C MET A 191 -9.57 -1.00 -13.13
N PRO A 192 -9.33 -1.77 -14.21
CA PRO A 192 -10.30 -2.74 -14.74
C PRO A 192 -10.55 -3.93 -13.80
#